data_ce9fd0db07f603bcc64fadd9c987b9bb
#
_entry.id   ce9fd0db07f603bcc64fadd9c987b9bb
#
_cell.length_a   1.000
_cell.length_b   1.000
_cell.length_c   1.000
_cell.angle_alpha   90.00
_cell.angle_beta   90.00
_cell.angle_gamma   90.00
#
_symmetry.space_group_name_H-M   'P 1'
#
loop_
_entity.id
_entity.type
_entity.pdbx_description
1 polymer ?
#
loop_
_entity_poly.entity_id
_entity_poly.type
_entity_poly.pdbx_seq_one_letter_code
_entity_poly.pdbx_strand_id
1 'polypeptide(L)'
;MAAGYSIPESDALGMLGDAHSTNYAENREFFLNQNNPTNFERTWNTAYFLYKKIGAVSQQTPFDQVMDFSVIQKLGSEAKYSSQKNEYDVRFAPTSAGSIQGESDEILPKSVVIHFFPNSWDVNKKVTRSVDGKDVEEMYDPNVNFIVEEIGKLAGQYGAARVVIEGHTDGSMRNNAPKSAVQELSLNRANSVKEAIVRKFTSLQPNQFSATGMGWDKPDDS
;
A
#
# COMPACT_ATOMS: atom_id res chain seq x y z
N MET A 1 -22.02 29.45 3.61
CA MET A 1 -21.86 28.66 2.36
C MET A 1 -22.79 29.19 1.27
N ALA A 2 -24.12 29.16 1.41
CA ALA A 2 -25.06 29.64 0.36
C ALA A 2 -24.75 31.03 -0.19
N ALA A 3 -24.53 32.03 0.67
CA ALA A 3 -24.22 33.40 0.25
C ALA A 3 -22.86 33.55 -0.45
N GLY A 4 -21.87 32.73 -0.08
CA GLY A 4 -20.52 32.80 -0.68
C GLY A 4 -20.44 32.19 -2.06
N TYR A 5 -21.31 31.24 -2.38
CA TYR A 5 -21.34 30.54 -3.67
C TYR A 5 -22.53 30.93 -4.54
N SER A 6 -23.37 31.86 -4.09
CA SER A 6 -24.58 32.34 -4.80
C SER A 6 -25.52 31.18 -5.19
N ILE A 7 -25.66 30.18 -4.33
CA ILE A 7 -26.54 29.03 -4.51
C ILE A 7 -27.76 29.14 -3.58
N PRO A 8 -28.91 28.50 -3.89
CA PRO A 8 -30.05 28.42 -2.98
C PRO A 8 -29.67 27.80 -1.64
N GLU A 9 -30.32 28.24 -0.55
CA GLU A 9 -30.07 27.70 0.78
C GLU A 9 -30.40 26.19 0.87
N SER A 10 -31.45 25.75 0.17
CA SER A 10 -31.80 24.32 0.06
C SER A 10 -30.67 23.48 -0.51
N ASP A 11 -29.99 23.98 -1.54
CA ASP A 11 -28.88 23.28 -2.19
C ASP A 11 -27.64 23.27 -1.29
N ALA A 12 -27.38 24.39 -0.60
CA ALA A 12 -26.32 24.45 0.40
C ALA A 12 -26.55 23.50 1.58
N LEU A 13 -27.80 23.30 2.00
CA LEU A 13 -28.15 22.30 3.02
C LEU A 13 -28.03 20.88 2.50
N GLY A 14 -28.42 20.63 1.23
CA GLY A 14 -28.22 19.33 0.58
C GLY A 14 -26.76 18.90 0.55
N MET A 15 -25.83 19.83 0.27
CA MET A 15 -24.39 19.58 0.26
C MET A 15 -23.81 19.14 1.62
N LEU A 16 -24.52 19.41 2.74
CA LEU A 16 -24.10 18.90 4.06
C LEU A 16 -24.24 17.38 4.16
N GLY A 17 -25.19 16.79 3.41
CA GLY A 17 -25.34 15.33 3.34
C GLY A 17 -24.21 14.64 2.57
N ASP A 18 -23.49 15.37 1.70
CA ASP A 18 -22.36 14.86 0.94
C ASP A 18 -21.03 14.94 1.71
N ALA A 19 -21.04 15.65 2.85
CA ALA A 19 -19.88 15.80 3.71
C ALA A 19 -19.93 14.80 4.86
N HIS A 20 -18.90 13.95 4.95
CA HIS A 20 -18.68 13.10 6.11
C HIS A 20 -17.85 13.80 7.18
N SER A 21 -18.36 13.79 8.41
CA SER A 21 -17.60 14.21 9.59
C SER A 21 -16.93 13.00 10.21
N THR A 22 -15.61 12.93 10.14
CA THR A 22 -14.85 11.80 10.69
C THR A 22 -15.12 11.60 12.17
N ASN A 23 -15.39 10.35 12.55
CA ASN A 23 -15.57 9.94 13.93
C ASN A 23 -14.23 9.60 14.63
N TYR A 24 -14.28 9.21 15.91
CA TYR A 24 -13.07 8.88 16.66
C TYR A 24 -12.31 7.68 16.07
N ALA A 25 -13.01 6.64 15.61
CA ALA A 25 -12.35 5.45 15.06
C ALA A 25 -11.55 5.78 13.80
N GLU A 26 -12.10 6.60 12.92
CA GLU A 26 -11.44 7.06 11.70
C GLU A 26 -10.24 7.97 12.00
N ASN A 27 -10.42 8.91 12.93
CA ASN A 27 -9.32 9.76 13.38
C ASN A 27 -8.18 8.95 14.03
N ARG A 28 -8.52 7.94 14.84
CA ARG A 28 -7.53 7.04 15.44
C ARG A 28 -6.72 6.30 14.38
N GLU A 29 -7.37 5.77 13.34
CA GLU A 29 -6.68 5.11 12.22
C GLU A 29 -5.76 6.06 11.48
N PHE A 30 -6.18 7.29 11.25
CA PHE A 30 -5.37 8.27 10.53
C PHE A 30 -4.22 8.83 11.37
N PHE A 31 -4.45 9.19 12.64
CA PHE A 31 -3.45 9.87 13.46
C PHE A 31 -2.58 8.91 14.27
N LEU A 32 -3.09 7.78 14.75
CA LEU A 32 -2.39 6.93 15.72
C LEU A 32 -1.93 5.58 15.15
N ASN A 33 -2.57 5.06 14.09
CA ASN A 33 -2.21 3.74 13.58
C ASN A 33 -0.95 3.79 12.71
N GLN A 34 0.19 3.39 13.27
CA GLN A 34 1.47 3.32 12.56
C GLN A 34 1.49 2.26 11.44
N ASN A 35 0.56 1.29 11.48
CA ASN A 35 0.41 0.27 10.43
C ASN A 35 -0.48 0.74 9.27
N ASN A 36 -1.14 1.90 9.38
CA ASN A 36 -1.86 2.50 8.28
C ASN A 36 -0.88 3.13 7.30
N PRO A 37 -0.80 2.68 6.03
CA PRO A 37 0.15 3.18 5.04
C PRO A 37 -0.10 4.64 4.65
N THR A 38 -1.28 5.17 4.93
CA THR A 38 -1.68 6.55 4.66
C THR A 38 -1.95 7.34 5.94
N ASN A 39 -1.36 6.96 7.05
CA ASN A 39 -1.48 7.72 8.29
C ASN A 39 -0.90 9.14 8.15
N PHE A 40 -1.20 10.01 9.10
CA PHE A 40 -0.83 11.41 9.02
C PHE A 40 0.68 11.64 8.97
N GLU A 41 1.48 10.89 9.73
CA GLU A 41 2.94 11.02 9.70
C GLU A 41 3.53 10.68 8.34
N ARG A 42 3.06 9.59 7.70
CA ARG A 42 3.48 9.22 6.34
C ARG A 42 3.04 10.27 5.32
N THR A 43 1.83 10.79 5.46
CA THR A 43 1.30 11.88 4.62
C THR A 43 2.13 13.14 4.78
N TRP A 44 2.47 13.52 6.00
CA TRP A 44 3.36 14.66 6.30
C TRP A 44 4.73 14.51 5.65
N ASN A 45 5.36 13.36 5.84
CA ASN A 45 6.68 13.09 5.26
C ASN A 45 6.65 13.06 3.73
N THR A 46 5.59 12.52 3.13
CA THR A 46 5.41 12.52 1.67
C THR A 46 5.19 13.93 1.14
N ALA A 47 4.34 14.72 1.78
CA ALA A 47 4.11 16.12 1.41
C ALA A 47 5.42 16.94 1.50
N TYR A 48 6.16 16.80 2.60
CA TYR A 48 7.46 17.44 2.73
C TYR A 48 8.41 17.09 1.59
N PHE A 49 8.55 15.79 1.28
CA PHE A 49 9.42 15.33 0.19
C PHE A 49 9.04 15.97 -1.16
N LEU A 50 7.74 16.02 -1.48
CA LEU A 50 7.24 16.61 -2.71
C LEU A 50 7.48 18.12 -2.76
N TYR A 51 7.15 18.84 -1.69
CA TYR A 51 7.35 20.31 -1.62
C TYR A 51 8.84 20.68 -1.62
N LYS A 52 9.70 19.89 -1.02
CA LYS A 52 11.15 20.08 -1.11
C LYS A 52 11.66 19.87 -2.53
N LYS A 53 11.15 18.86 -3.24
CA LYS A 53 11.56 18.56 -4.62
C LYS A 53 11.25 19.69 -5.58
N ILE A 54 10.15 20.42 -5.38
CA ILE A 54 9.79 21.59 -6.18
C ILE A 54 10.35 22.91 -5.62
N GLY A 55 11.17 22.87 -4.57
CA GLY A 55 11.80 24.05 -3.98
C GLY A 55 10.87 24.93 -3.12
N ALA A 56 9.65 24.48 -2.82
CA ALA A 56 8.69 25.25 -2.03
C ALA A 56 9.05 25.28 -0.52
N VAL A 57 9.76 24.28 -0.03
CA VAL A 57 10.29 24.23 1.34
C VAL A 57 11.75 23.81 1.34
N SER A 58 12.55 24.36 2.26
CA SER A 58 13.98 24.05 2.38
C SER A 58 14.29 23.09 3.54
N GLN A 59 13.52 23.18 4.62
CA GLN A 59 13.73 22.41 5.84
C GLN A 59 12.45 21.73 6.30
N GLN A 60 12.59 20.52 6.85
CA GLN A 60 11.49 19.81 7.47
C GLN A 60 11.41 20.16 8.96
N THR A 61 10.24 20.57 9.41
CA THR A 61 9.94 20.52 10.81
C THR A 61 9.69 19.08 11.22
N PRO A 62 10.39 18.53 12.22
CA PRO A 62 10.15 17.17 12.71
C PRO A 62 8.69 16.97 13.09
N PHE A 63 8.14 15.80 12.75
CA PHE A 63 6.71 15.52 12.92
C PHE A 63 6.27 15.63 14.39
N ASP A 64 7.08 15.16 15.32
CA ASP A 64 6.86 15.21 16.77
C ASP A 64 6.82 16.63 17.35
N GLN A 65 7.33 17.62 16.62
CA GLN A 65 7.27 19.03 17.01
C GLN A 65 6.01 19.74 16.56
N VAL A 66 5.28 19.18 15.61
CA VAL A 66 4.05 19.79 15.05
C VAL A 66 2.78 19.10 15.50
N MET A 67 2.91 17.91 16.13
CA MET A 67 1.76 17.10 16.50
C MET A 67 1.70 16.84 18.00
N ASP A 68 0.51 17.05 18.56
CA ASP A 68 0.16 16.63 19.91
C ASP A 68 -1.02 15.65 19.85
N PHE A 69 -0.75 14.40 20.15
CA PHE A 69 -1.75 13.34 20.17
C PHE A 69 -2.42 13.13 21.53
N SER A 70 -2.10 13.93 22.54
CA SER A 70 -2.56 13.74 23.92
C SER A 70 -4.09 13.73 24.01
N VAL A 71 -4.77 14.60 23.26
CA VAL A 71 -6.24 14.68 23.26
C VAL A 71 -6.86 13.44 22.65
N ILE A 72 -6.43 13.04 21.45
CA ILE A 72 -7.02 11.88 20.76
C ILE A 72 -6.74 10.58 21.52
N GLN A 73 -5.57 10.44 22.14
CA GLN A 73 -5.24 9.30 22.99
C GLN A 73 -6.13 9.26 24.24
N LYS A 74 -6.36 10.40 24.89
CA LYS A 74 -7.23 10.50 26.07
C LYS A 74 -8.68 10.18 25.74
N LEU A 75 -9.21 10.66 24.61
CA LEU A 75 -10.56 10.33 24.15
C LEU A 75 -10.78 8.83 24.00
N GLY A 76 -9.75 8.08 23.62
CA GLY A 76 -9.80 6.63 23.49
C GLY A 76 -10.07 5.86 24.78
N SER A 77 -9.88 6.48 25.94
CA SER A 77 -10.22 5.88 27.24
C SER A 77 -11.70 6.01 27.60
N GLU A 78 -12.46 6.85 26.88
CA GLU A 78 -13.88 7.07 27.13
C GLU A 78 -14.73 6.11 26.28
N ALA A 79 -15.66 5.38 26.91
CA ALA A 79 -16.50 4.39 26.24
C ALA A 79 -17.30 4.95 25.05
N LYS A 80 -17.71 6.23 25.13
CA LYS A 80 -18.42 6.94 24.05
C LYS A 80 -17.62 6.96 22.74
N TYR A 81 -16.30 7.09 22.81
CA TYR A 81 -15.43 7.20 21.66
C TYR A 81 -14.80 5.84 21.28
N SER A 82 -14.32 5.08 22.26
CA SER A 82 -13.69 3.79 22.03
C SER A 82 -14.62 2.73 21.41
N SER A 83 -15.93 2.88 21.57
CA SER A 83 -16.95 2.00 20.96
C SER A 83 -17.28 2.35 19.50
N GLN A 84 -16.83 3.49 19.00
CA GLN A 84 -17.09 3.90 17.62
C GLN A 84 -16.35 2.99 16.63
N LYS A 85 -16.94 2.80 15.45
CA LYS A 85 -16.37 2.02 14.36
C LYS A 85 -16.13 2.94 13.17
N ASN A 86 -15.17 2.57 12.34
CA ASN A 86 -14.96 3.22 11.06
C ASN A 86 -16.17 2.98 10.16
N GLU A 87 -16.82 4.06 9.72
CA GLU A 87 -18.04 4.00 8.90
C GLU A 87 -17.73 3.76 7.41
N TYR A 88 -16.48 4.03 6.99
CA TYR A 88 -15.99 3.83 5.63
C TYR A 88 -15.06 2.63 5.49
N ASP A 89 -15.18 1.66 6.39
CA ASP A 89 -14.39 0.41 6.29
C ASP A 89 -14.90 -0.43 5.12
N VAL A 90 -14.24 -0.28 3.97
CA VAL A 90 -14.52 -1.09 2.78
C VAL A 90 -14.13 -2.53 3.07
N ARG A 91 -15.05 -3.46 2.84
CA ARG A 91 -14.80 -4.90 2.99
C ARG A 91 -14.70 -5.58 1.65
N PHE A 92 -13.59 -6.25 1.43
CA PHE A 92 -13.36 -7.00 0.20
C PHE A 92 -13.78 -8.47 0.38
N ALA A 93 -14.73 -8.93 -0.42
CA ALA A 93 -14.98 -10.36 -0.57
C ALA A 93 -13.85 -11.03 -1.34
N PRO A 94 -13.52 -12.30 -1.05
CA PRO A 94 -12.56 -13.07 -1.85
C PRO A 94 -12.97 -13.07 -3.32
N THR A 95 -12.02 -12.81 -4.22
CA THR A 95 -12.23 -12.86 -5.67
C THR A 95 -10.94 -13.26 -6.38
N SER A 96 -11.05 -13.74 -7.62
CA SER A 96 -9.90 -14.14 -8.42
C SER A 96 -9.25 -12.93 -9.11
N ALA A 97 -7.95 -13.04 -9.41
CA ALA A 97 -7.26 -12.03 -10.20
C ALA A 97 -7.91 -11.84 -11.58
N GLY A 98 -8.33 -12.93 -12.24
CA GLY A 98 -9.00 -12.87 -13.55
C GLY A 98 -10.35 -12.17 -13.50
N SER A 99 -11.10 -12.29 -12.40
CA SER A 99 -12.35 -11.56 -12.23
C SER A 99 -12.10 -10.05 -12.09
N ILE A 100 -11.05 -9.66 -11.35
CA ILE A 100 -10.68 -8.24 -11.18
C ILE A 100 -10.19 -7.67 -12.52
N GLN A 101 -9.34 -8.40 -13.24
CA GLN A 101 -8.83 -7.97 -14.55
C GLN A 101 -9.92 -7.84 -15.61
N GLY A 102 -11.06 -8.51 -15.43
CA GLY A 102 -12.24 -8.36 -16.29
C GLY A 102 -13.11 -7.14 -15.94
N GLU A 103 -12.85 -6.44 -14.85
CA GLU A 103 -13.47 -5.16 -14.53
C GLU A 103 -12.94 -4.09 -15.50
N SER A 104 -13.81 -3.19 -15.96
CA SER A 104 -13.51 -2.31 -17.11
C SER A 104 -12.59 -1.13 -16.79
N ASP A 105 -12.33 -0.86 -15.51
CA ASP A 105 -11.64 0.37 -15.09
C ASP A 105 -10.33 0.06 -14.36
N GLU A 106 -9.23 0.06 -15.10
CA GLU A 106 -7.89 0.06 -14.54
C GLU A 106 -7.51 1.49 -14.14
N ILE A 107 -7.29 1.71 -12.83
CA ILE A 107 -6.99 3.05 -12.29
C ILE A 107 -5.51 3.39 -12.47
N LEU A 108 -4.62 2.45 -12.19
CA LEU A 108 -3.17 2.70 -12.20
C LEU A 108 -2.36 1.40 -12.36
N PRO A 109 -1.76 1.15 -13.53
CA PRO A 109 -0.70 0.15 -13.66
C PRO A 109 0.62 0.71 -13.11
N LYS A 110 1.36 -0.10 -12.37
CA LYS A 110 2.70 0.22 -11.88
C LYS A 110 3.62 -0.99 -11.98
N SER A 111 4.66 -0.88 -12.78
CA SER A 111 5.75 -1.88 -12.81
C SER A 111 6.75 -1.62 -11.70
N VAL A 112 7.18 -2.68 -11.05
CA VAL A 112 8.26 -2.68 -10.04
C VAL A 112 9.14 -3.90 -10.27
N VAL A 113 10.44 -3.76 -10.01
CA VAL A 113 11.40 -4.85 -10.14
C VAL A 113 11.81 -5.33 -8.75
N ILE A 114 11.61 -6.62 -8.49
CA ILE A 114 12.10 -7.32 -7.30
C ILE A 114 12.97 -8.47 -7.75
N HIS A 115 14.21 -8.50 -7.29
CA HIS A 115 15.14 -9.59 -7.57
C HIS A 115 14.94 -10.74 -6.58
N PHE A 116 14.54 -11.90 -7.08
CA PHE A 116 14.42 -13.12 -6.30
C PHE A 116 15.68 -13.98 -6.42
N PHE A 117 16.04 -14.63 -5.34
CA PHE A 117 17.09 -15.66 -5.41
C PHE A 117 16.69 -16.73 -6.45
N PRO A 118 17.63 -17.29 -7.23
CA PRO A 118 17.33 -18.31 -8.24
C PRO A 118 16.45 -19.44 -7.70
N ASN A 119 15.41 -19.80 -8.43
CA ASN A 119 14.42 -20.83 -8.06
C ASN A 119 13.73 -20.61 -6.71
N SER A 120 13.68 -19.37 -6.23
CA SER A 120 13.03 -18.99 -4.98
C SER A 120 11.90 -17.98 -5.23
N TRP A 121 10.92 -18.01 -4.36
CA TRP A 121 9.86 -17.01 -4.24
C TRP A 121 9.89 -16.28 -2.90
N ASP A 122 10.89 -16.56 -2.05
CA ASP A 122 11.04 -15.87 -0.77
C ASP A 122 11.51 -14.43 -0.99
N VAL A 123 10.58 -13.48 -0.88
CA VAL A 123 10.85 -12.04 -1.03
C VAL A 123 11.79 -11.49 0.05
N ASN A 124 11.83 -12.15 1.21
CA ASN A 124 12.71 -11.77 2.33
C ASN A 124 13.99 -12.62 2.41
N LYS A 125 14.34 -13.30 1.31
CA LYS A 125 15.54 -14.14 1.29
C LYS A 125 16.77 -13.36 1.69
N LYS A 126 17.48 -13.88 2.67
CA LYS A 126 18.78 -13.36 3.09
C LYS A 126 19.90 -14.22 2.53
N VAL A 127 21.03 -13.59 2.31
CA VAL A 127 22.28 -14.21 1.86
C VAL A 127 23.43 -13.72 2.71
N THR A 128 24.42 -14.57 2.91
CA THR A 128 25.66 -14.20 3.60
C THR A 128 26.65 -13.67 2.58
N ARG A 129 27.17 -12.46 2.78
CA ARG A 129 28.26 -11.89 1.99
C ARG A 129 29.44 -11.58 2.88
N SER A 130 30.64 -11.80 2.39
CA SER A 130 31.85 -11.41 3.10
C SER A 130 32.17 -9.94 2.75
N VAL A 131 32.10 -9.07 3.78
CA VAL A 131 32.45 -7.65 3.68
C VAL A 131 33.61 -7.40 4.64
N ASP A 132 34.75 -6.95 4.11
CA ASP A 132 35.96 -6.70 4.89
C ASP A 132 36.42 -7.90 5.75
N GLY A 133 36.26 -9.14 5.19
CA GLY A 133 36.65 -10.38 5.87
C GLY A 133 35.68 -10.80 7.00
N LYS A 134 34.52 -10.19 7.11
CA LYS A 134 33.45 -10.57 8.04
C LYS A 134 32.22 -11.01 7.26
N ASP A 135 31.63 -12.10 7.69
CA ASP A 135 30.37 -12.59 7.12
C ASP A 135 29.22 -11.74 7.65
N VAL A 136 28.52 -11.07 6.73
CA VAL A 136 27.34 -10.24 7.01
C VAL A 136 26.14 -10.86 6.35
N GLU A 137 25.07 -11.03 7.10
CA GLU A 137 23.78 -11.47 6.58
C GLU A 137 22.98 -10.24 6.11
N GLU A 138 22.60 -10.22 4.84
CA GLU A 138 21.83 -9.14 4.25
C GLU A 138 20.71 -9.66 3.33
N MET A 139 19.73 -8.81 3.07
CA MET A 139 18.66 -9.13 2.11
C MET A 139 19.25 -9.38 0.73
N TYR A 140 18.76 -10.41 0.03
CA TYR A 140 19.18 -10.68 -1.36
C TYR A 140 18.86 -9.48 -2.27
N ASP A 141 17.65 -8.92 -2.15
CA ASP A 141 17.31 -7.64 -2.75
C ASP A 141 17.08 -6.60 -1.63
N PRO A 142 17.97 -5.62 -1.46
CA PRO A 142 17.86 -4.60 -0.44
C PRO A 142 16.68 -3.64 -0.67
N ASN A 143 16.12 -3.59 -1.90
CA ASN A 143 15.03 -2.67 -2.26
C ASN A 143 13.63 -3.20 -1.89
N VAL A 144 13.52 -4.47 -1.51
CA VAL A 144 12.21 -5.09 -1.21
C VAL A 144 11.38 -4.29 -0.22
N ASN A 145 12.00 -3.84 0.88
CA ASN A 145 11.28 -3.08 1.89
C ASN A 145 10.73 -1.76 1.36
N PHE A 146 11.47 -1.08 0.50
CA PHE A 146 11.04 0.15 -0.15
C PHE A 146 9.87 -0.11 -1.12
N ILE A 147 9.98 -1.15 -1.94
CA ILE A 147 8.94 -1.52 -2.92
C ILE A 147 7.63 -1.90 -2.20
N VAL A 148 7.71 -2.74 -1.16
CA VAL A 148 6.55 -3.13 -0.34
C VAL A 148 5.91 -1.90 0.30
N GLU A 149 6.70 -0.93 0.76
CA GLU A 149 6.22 0.35 1.30
C GLU A 149 5.45 1.15 0.24
N GLU A 150 5.99 1.28 -0.96
CA GLU A 150 5.39 2.03 -2.05
C GLU A 150 4.06 1.41 -2.52
N ILE A 151 4.02 0.08 -2.67
CA ILE A 151 2.78 -0.62 -3.05
C ILE A 151 1.73 -0.47 -1.93
N GLY A 152 2.13 -0.60 -0.66
CA GLY A 152 1.24 -0.44 0.48
C GLY A 152 0.64 0.97 0.55
N LYS A 153 1.43 2.01 0.28
CA LYS A 153 0.95 3.40 0.19
C LYS A 153 -0.08 3.58 -0.91
N LEU A 154 0.18 3.05 -2.11
CA LEU A 154 -0.76 3.10 -3.22
C LEU A 154 -2.07 2.38 -2.87
N ALA A 155 -1.99 1.16 -2.33
CA ALA A 155 -3.17 0.41 -1.91
C ALA A 155 -3.98 1.15 -0.84
N GLY A 156 -3.32 1.85 0.09
CA GLY A 156 -3.99 2.67 1.09
C GLY A 156 -4.61 3.94 0.51
N GLN A 157 -3.96 4.58 -0.46
CA GLN A 157 -4.47 5.74 -1.17
C GLN A 157 -5.77 5.43 -1.94
N TYR A 158 -5.81 4.25 -2.55
CA TYR A 158 -6.97 3.75 -3.28
C TYR A 158 -7.68 2.67 -2.46
N GLY A 159 -8.00 2.98 -1.21
CA GLY A 159 -8.51 2.02 -0.22
C GLY A 159 -9.78 1.27 -0.61
N ALA A 160 -10.56 1.78 -1.58
CA ALA A 160 -11.73 1.11 -2.15
C ALA A 160 -11.42 0.30 -3.41
N ALA A 161 -10.19 0.40 -3.97
CA ALA A 161 -9.80 -0.32 -5.16
C ALA A 161 -9.19 -1.69 -4.83
N ARG A 162 -9.41 -2.65 -5.71
CA ARG A 162 -8.74 -3.95 -5.68
C ARG A 162 -7.37 -3.85 -6.35
N VAL A 163 -6.44 -4.65 -5.88
CA VAL A 163 -5.07 -4.69 -6.38
C VAL A 163 -4.77 -6.08 -6.92
N VAL A 164 -4.37 -6.15 -8.18
CA VAL A 164 -3.82 -7.38 -8.78
C VAL A 164 -2.30 -7.26 -8.83
N ILE A 165 -1.62 -8.25 -8.28
CA ILE A 165 -0.16 -8.38 -8.34
C ILE A 165 0.16 -9.44 -9.41
N GLU A 166 0.67 -8.99 -10.54
CA GLU A 166 1.13 -9.87 -11.61
C GLU A 166 2.62 -10.21 -11.40
N GLY A 167 2.93 -11.50 -11.30
CA GLY A 167 4.30 -11.99 -11.27
C GLY A 167 4.76 -12.35 -12.67
N HIS A 168 5.95 -11.86 -13.04
CA HIS A 168 6.56 -12.16 -14.33
C HIS A 168 7.92 -12.86 -14.15
N THR A 169 8.37 -13.56 -15.16
CA THR A 169 9.72 -14.10 -15.26
C THR A 169 10.30 -13.67 -16.60
N ASP A 170 11.62 -13.61 -16.66
CA ASP A 170 12.32 -13.41 -17.94
C ASP A 170 12.13 -14.61 -18.88
N GLY A 171 12.54 -14.42 -20.13
CA GLY A 171 12.46 -15.45 -21.15
C GLY A 171 13.55 -16.53 -21.10
N SER A 172 14.50 -16.44 -20.17
CA SER A 172 15.67 -17.35 -20.09
C SER A 172 15.29 -18.81 -19.83
N MET A 173 14.14 -19.03 -19.18
CA MET A 173 13.65 -20.35 -18.83
C MET A 173 12.85 -21.04 -19.94
N ARG A 174 12.56 -20.37 -21.09
CA ARG A 174 11.69 -20.90 -22.15
C ARG A 174 12.11 -22.27 -22.68
N ASN A 175 13.41 -22.52 -22.76
CA ASN A 175 13.95 -23.77 -23.27
C ASN A 175 14.33 -24.78 -22.18
N ASN A 176 14.26 -24.40 -20.91
CA ASN A 176 14.83 -25.17 -19.81
C ASN A 176 13.78 -25.63 -18.77
N ALA A 177 12.57 -25.09 -18.83
CA ALA A 177 11.51 -25.43 -17.88
C ALA A 177 10.12 -25.49 -18.56
N PRO A 178 9.20 -26.33 -18.07
CA PRO A 178 7.81 -26.34 -18.52
C PRO A 178 7.13 -25.00 -18.23
N LYS A 179 6.26 -24.53 -19.14
CA LYS A 179 5.52 -23.27 -18.97
C LYS A 179 4.75 -23.23 -17.65
N SER A 180 4.11 -24.33 -17.25
CA SER A 180 3.37 -24.43 -16.01
C SER A 180 4.25 -24.20 -14.76
N ALA A 181 5.47 -24.73 -14.74
CA ALA A 181 6.38 -24.54 -13.61
C ALA A 181 6.81 -23.06 -13.49
N VAL A 182 6.99 -22.37 -14.60
CA VAL A 182 7.37 -20.97 -14.61
C VAL A 182 6.19 -20.06 -14.23
N GLN A 183 4.97 -20.41 -14.66
CA GLN A 183 3.75 -19.73 -14.21
C GLN A 183 3.55 -19.92 -12.69
N GLU A 184 3.76 -21.14 -12.18
CA GLU A 184 3.70 -21.40 -10.75
C GLU A 184 4.74 -20.62 -9.96
N LEU A 185 5.99 -20.57 -10.44
CA LEU A 185 7.06 -19.77 -9.80
C LEU A 185 6.70 -18.28 -9.76
N SER A 186 6.21 -17.75 -10.87
CA SER A 186 5.81 -16.33 -10.94
C SER A 186 4.59 -16.03 -10.06
N LEU A 187 3.63 -16.94 -9.96
CA LEU A 187 2.50 -16.84 -9.03
C LEU A 187 2.97 -16.86 -7.57
N ASN A 188 3.86 -17.77 -7.21
CA ASN A 188 4.41 -17.85 -5.86
C ASN A 188 5.19 -16.59 -5.47
N ARG A 189 5.92 -15.97 -6.40
CA ARG A 189 6.58 -14.68 -6.22
C ARG A 189 5.56 -13.57 -5.98
N ALA A 190 4.52 -13.46 -6.79
CA ALA A 190 3.43 -12.49 -6.61
C ALA A 190 2.73 -12.66 -5.25
N ASN A 191 2.46 -13.90 -4.84
CA ASN A 191 1.88 -14.19 -3.53
C ASN A 191 2.81 -13.77 -2.38
N SER A 192 4.11 -14.00 -2.48
CA SER A 192 5.05 -13.61 -1.43
C SER A 192 5.13 -12.09 -1.26
N VAL A 193 5.00 -11.33 -2.35
CA VAL A 193 4.89 -9.87 -2.30
C VAL A 193 3.59 -9.43 -1.64
N LYS A 194 2.45 -10.03 -2.03
CA LYS A 194 1.15 -9.81 -1.39
C LYS A 194 1.23 -10.03 0.12
N GLU A 195 1.79 -11.16 0.54
CA GLU A 195 1.93 -11.50 1.96
C GLU A 195 2.84 -10.51 2.71
N ALA A 196 3.91 -10.05 2.08
CA ALA A 196 4.79 -9.05 2.66
C ALA A 196 4.08 -7.71 2.89
N ILE A 197 3.24 -7.27 1.93
CA ILE A 197 2.43 -6.05 2.05
C ILE A 197 1.43 -6.17 3.20
N VAL A 198 0.63 -7.24 3.23
CA VAL A 198 -0.41 -7.45 4.25
C VAL A 198 0.20 -7.62 5.64
N ARG A 199 1.36 -8.28 5.74
CA ARG A 199 2.09 -8.42 7.01
C ARG A 199 2.62 -7.10 7.52
N LYS A 200 3.12 -6.26 6.62
CA LYS A 200 3.66 -4.93 6.99
C LYS A 200 2.56 -3.95 7.35
N PHE A 201 1.44 -3.98 6.64
CA PHE A 201 0.33 -3.06 6.80
C PHE A 201 -0.93 -3.80 7.21
N THR A 202 -1.08 -4.06 8.51
CA THR A 202 -2.21 -4.83 9.07
C THR A 202 -3.57 -4.15 8.94
N SER A 203 -3.59 -2.86 8.54
CA SER A 203 -4.81 -2.14 8.18
C SER A 203 -5.32 -2.48 6.77
N LEU A 204 -4.46 -3.01 5.90
CA LEU A 204 -4.86 -3.47 4.57
C LEU A 204 -5.48 -4.86 4.64
N GLN A 205 -6.58 -5.05 3.92
CA GLN A 205 -7.28 -6.34 3.94
C GLN A 205 -6.63 -7.33 2.96
N PRO A 206 -6.38 -8.59 3.36
CA PRO A 206 -5.83 -9.60 2.45
C PRO A 206 -6.64 -9.79 1.16
N ASN A 207 -7.98 -9.66 1.23
CA ASN A 207 -8.89 -9.81 0.10
C ASN A 207 -8.92 -8.59 -0.84
N GLN A 208 -8.26 -7.48 -0.47
CA GLN A 208 -8.02 -6.37 -1.38
C GLN A 208 -7.02 -6.76 -2.48
N PHE A 209 -6.17 -7.75 -2.21
CA PHE A 209 -5.09 -8.17 -3.08
C PHE A 209 -5.38 -9.54 -3.69
N SER A 210 -5.16 -9.66 -4.99
CA SER A 210 -5.12 -10.94 -5.70
C SER A 210 -3.80 -11.07 -6.45
N ALA A 211 -3.30 -12.29 -6.58
CA ALA A 211 -2.05 -12.57 -7.27
C ALA A 211 -2.29 -13.45 -8.49
N THR A 212 -1.53 -13.24 -9.55
CA THR A 212 -1.51 -14.10 -10.71
C THR A 212 -0.09 -14.28 -11.26
N GLY A 213 0.21 -15.43 -11.84
CA GLY A 213 1.50 -15.74 -12.45
C GLY A 213 1.38 -15.69 -13.96
N MET A 214 2.10 -14.78 -14.59
CA MET A 214 2.14 -14.61 -16.05
C MET A 214 3.28 -15.41 -16.70
N GLY A 215 4.22 -15.91 -15.89
CA GLY A 215 5.40 -16.58 -16.41
C GLY A 215 6.17 -15.64 -17.35
N TRP A 216 6.51 -16.15 -18.52
CA TRP A 216 7.16 -15.37 -19.60
C TRP A 216 6.20 -14.84 -20.67
N ASP A 217 4.87 -14.93 -20.48
CA ASP A 217 3.89 -14.52 -21.49
C ASP A 217 3.88 -12.99 -21.70
N LYS A 218 4.27 -12.25 -20.70
CA LYS A 218 4.53 -10.81 -20.76
C LYS A 218 5.89 -10.56 -20.09
N PRO A 219 7.01 -10.82 -20.77
CA PRO A 219 8.34 -10.51 -20.21
C PRO A 219 8.43 -9.00 -19.99
N ASP A 220 9.13 -8.61 -18.93
CA ASP A 220 9.53 -7.21 -18.75
C ASP A 220 10.59 -6.90 -19.82
N ASP A 221 10.27 -6.00 -20.74
CA ASP A 221 11.16 -5.59 -21.84
C ASP A 221 12.18 -4.52 -21.39
N SER A 222 12.44 -4.38 -20.08
CA SER A 222 13.40 -3.43 -19.50
C SER A 222 14.84 -3.92 -19.53
#